data_3c197e9a266ce81003c0d5d22209ccb8
#
_entry.id   3c197e9a266ce81003c0d5d22209ccb8
#
_cell.length_a   1.000
_cell.length_b   1.000
_cell.length_c   1.000
_cell.angle_alpha   90.00
_cell.angle_beta   90.00
_cell.angle_gamma   90.00
#
_symmetry.space_group_name_H-M   'P 1'
#
loop_
_entity.id
_entity.type
_entity.pdbx_description
1 polymer ?
#
loop_
_entity_poly.entity_id
_entity_poly.type
_entity_poly.pdbx_seq_one_letter_code
_entity_poly.pdbx_strand_id
1 'polypeptide(L)'
;MKKYTVGIDFGTLSGRCLLTDVETGEEVAASVFEYPHQVMSDKLPDGTPLMIDWYLQYPQDYLDVLHFTIRDVMNQANISNKQVIGVGVDFTSCTMLPILKDGT
;
A
#
# COMPACT_ATOMS: atom_id res chain seq x y z
N MET A 1 -1.77 -11.93 -25.45
CA MET A 1 -1.68 -11.97 -23.99
C MET A 1 -2.30 -10.69 -23.42
N LYS A 2 -3.22 -10.86 -22.48
CA LYS A 2 -3.82 -9.69 -21.82
C LYS A 2 -2.79 -8.96 -20.98
N LYS A 3 -2.92 -7.63 -20.94
CA LYS A 3 -2.04 -6.77 -20.18
C LYS A 3 -2.83 -6.02 -19.13
N TYR A 4 -2.21 -5.78 -17.99
CA TYR A 4 -2.84 -5.18 -16.82
C TYR A 4 -1.99 -4.06 -16.25
N THR A 5 -2.65 -3.16 -15.53
CA THR A 5 -1.97 -2.18 -14.69
C THR A 5 -2.38 -2.39 -13.24
N VAL A 6 -1.46 -2.05 -12.34
CA VAL A 6 -1.68 -2.10 -10.89
C VAL A 6 -1.75 -0.66 -10.39
N GLY A 7 -2.85 -0.32 -9.74
CA GLY A 7 -3.00 0.97 -9.07
C GLY A 7 -3.01 0.76 -7.56
N ILE A 8 -2.20 1.52 -6.84
CA ILE A 8 -2.10 1.41 -5.38
C ILE A 8 -2.44 2.74 -4.76
N ASP A 9 -3.43 2.73 -3.87
CA ASP A 9 -3.86 3.90 -3.12
C ASP A 9 -3.51 3.71 -1.64
N PHE A 10 -2.61 4.55 -1.14
CA PHE A 10 -2.23 4.55 0.27
C PHE A 10 -3.12 5.54 1.02
N GLY A 11 -4.13 5.01 1.68
CA GLY A 11 -5.01 5.81 2.52
C GLY A 11 -4.43 6.05 3.92
N THR A 12 -5.23 6.58 4.81
CA THR A 12 -4.82 6.89 6.19
C THR A 12 -4.71 5.64 7.07
N LEU A 13 -5.63 4.70 6.91
CA LEU A 13 -5.71 3.49 7.76
C LEU A 13 -5.42 2.21 7.00
N SER A 14 -5.43 2.25 5.68
CA SER A 14 -5.25 1.07 4.84
C SER A 14 -4.69 1.45 3.49
N GLY A 15 -4.14 0.47 2.80
CA GLY A 15 -3.76 0.57 1.41
C GLY A 15 -4.66 -0.31 0.55
N ARG A 16 -4.90 0.10 -0.67
CA ARG A 16 -5.76 -0.62 -1.61
C ARG A 16 -5.04 -0.79 -2.94
N CYS A 17 -5.21 -1.96 -3.53
CA CYS A 17 -4.65 -2.27 -4.85
C CYS A 17 -5.78 -2.64 -5.80
N LEU A 18 -5.72 -2.09 -7.01
CA LEU A 18 -6.64 -2.42 -8.10
C LEU A 18 -5.86 -2.99 -9.26
N LEU A 19 -6.35 -4.08 -9.82
CA LEU A 19 -5.83 -4.64 -11.06
C LEU A 19 -6.81 -4.33 -12.18
N THR A 20 -6.33 -3.64 -13.20
CA THR A 20 -7.18 -3.13 -14.30
C THR A 20 -6.71 -3.71 -15.63
N ASP A 21 -7.66 -4.18 -16.44
CA ASP A 21 -7.41 -4.60 -17.82
C ASP A 21 -7.15 -3.37 -18.68
N VAL A 22 -6.01 -3.35 -19.35
CA VAL A 22 -5.58 -2.18 -20.14
C VAL A 22 -6.48 -1.93 -21.35
N GLU A 23 -7.02 -2.98 -21.96
CA GLU A 23 -7.86 -2.84 -23.15
C GLU A 23 -9.26 -2.32 -22.84
N THR A 24 -9.86 -2.81 -21.77
CA THR A 24 -11.25 -2.51 -21.46
C THR A 24 -11.43 -1.45 -20.38
N GLY A 25 -10.39 -1.18 -19.59
CA GLY A 25 -10.50 -0.32 -18.42
C GLY A 25 -11.26 -0.98 -17.26
N GLU A 26 -11.57 -2.27 -17.39
CA GLU A 26 -12.33 -2.99 -16.37
C GLU A 26 -11.46 -3.35 -15.18
N GLU A 27 -12.02 -3.15 -13.99
CA GLU A 27 -11.41 -3.54 -12.73
C GLU A 27 -11.55 -5.06 -12.57
N VAL A 28 -10.43 -5.77 -12.60
CA VAL A 28 -10.41 -7.25 -12.62
C VAL A 28 -10.33 -7.82 -11.21
N ALA A 29 -9.56 -7.20 -10.34
CA ALA A 29 -9.37 -7.64 -8.97
C ALA A 29 -9.03 -6.46 -8.07
N ALA A 30 -9.33 -6.59 -6.79
CA ALA A 30 -9.00 -5.58 -5.79
C ALA A 30 -8.59 -6.26 -4.49
N SER A 31 -7.72 -5.60 -3.74
CA SER A 31 -7.28 -6.07 -2.42
C SER A 31 -7.07 -4.89 -1.50
N VAL A 32 -7.45 -5.03 -0.25
CA VAL A 32 -7.27 -4.01 0.79
C VAL A 32 -6.47 -4.63 1.92
N PHE A 33 -5.51 -3.88 2.43
CA PHE A 33 -4.70 -4.29 3.57
C PHE A 33 -4.69 -3.16 4.60
N GLU A 34 -5.21 -3.44 5.78
CA GLU A 34 -5.21 -2.47 6.87
C GLU A 34 -3.81 -2.39 7.50
N TYR A 35 -3.36 -1.17 7.78
CA TYR A 35 -2.05 -0.99 8.42
C TYR A 35 -2.08 -1.59 9.83
N PRO A 36 -1.19 -2.55 10.14
CA PRO A 36 -1.15 -3.13 11.50
C PRO A 36 -0.94 -2.10 12.60
N HIS A 37 -0.15 -1.07 12.34
CA HIS A 37 0.13 -0.02 13.31
C HIS A 37 -0.81 1.18 13.19
N GLN A 38 -1.56 1.27 12.09
CA GLN A 38 -2.49 2.35 11.78
C GLN A 38 -1.84 3.73 11.95
N VAL A 39 -2.52 4.66 12.61
CA VAL A 39 -1.92 5.95 12.97
C VAL A 39 -1.52 5.87 14.43
N MET A 40 -0.24 6.01 14.69
CA MET A 40 0.28 5.97 16.06
C MET A 40 0.17 7.36 16.70
N SER A 41 -0.55 7.44 17.78
CA SER A 41 -0.79 8.72 18.48
C SER A 41 -0.42 8.69 19.95
N ASP A 42 -0.09 7.54 20.49
CA ASP A 42 0.20 7.34 21.91
C ASP A 42 1.67 6.95 22.11
N LYS A 43 2.12 5.91 21.44
CA LYS A 43 3.49 5.41 21.56
C LYS A 43 3.96 4.78 20.26
N LEU A 44 5.27 4.68 20.09
CA LEU A 44 5.89 3.96 19.00
C LEU A 44 5.84 2.44 19.26
N PRO A 45 6.10 1.60 18.24
CA PRO A 45 6.11 0.14 18.42
C PRO A 45 7.08 -0.35 19.50
N ASP A 46 8.17 0.38 19.73
CA ASP A 46 9.14 0.05 20.77
C ASP A 46 8.74 0.52 22.17
N GLY A 47 7.57 1.14 22.31
CA GLY A 47 7.06 1.65 23.57
C GLY A 47 7.41 3.10 23.87
N THR A 48 8.20 3.78 23.03
CA THR A 48 8.54 5.18 23.23
C THR A 48 7.28 6.04 23.18
N PRO A 49 6.97 6.83 24.24
CA PRO A 49 5.75 7.64 24.24
C PRO A 49 5.84 8.79 23.24
N LEU A 50 4.68 9.13 22.67
CA LEU A 50 4.55 10.28 21.77
C LEU A 50 3.97 11.46 22.52
N MET A 51 4.33 12.67 22.06
CA MET A 51 3.77 13.90 22.63
C MET A 51 2.31 14.06 22.20
N ILE A 52 1.57 14.89 22.93
CA ILE A 52 0.16 15.18 22.62
C ILE A 52 0.07 15.76 21.21
N ASP A 53 -0.95 15.30 20.46
CA ASP A 53 -1.24 15.73 19.08
C ASP A 53 -0.20 15.27 18.04
N TRP A 54 0.65 14.33 18.39
CA TRP A 54 1.53 13.69 17.42
C TRP A 54 0.84 12.46 16.83
N TYR A 55 0.78 12.41 15.50
CA TYR A 55 0.19 11.31 14.75
C TYR A 55 1.20 10.82 13.73
N LEU A 56 1.70 9.61 13.90
CA LEU A 56 2.73 9.03 13.06
C LEU A 56 2.23 7.73 12.42
N GLN A 57 2.83 7.40 11.28
CA GLN A 57 2.58 6.12 10.61
C GLN A 57 3.86 5.30 10.58
N TYR A 58 3.72 3.99 10.45
CA TYR A 58 4.84 3.07 10.46
C TYR A 58 5.24 2.74 9.02
N PRO A 59 6.48 3.08 8.57
CA PRO A 59 6.88 2.88 7.16
C PRO A 59 6.74 1.46 6.66
N GLN A 60 7.04 0.45 7.50
CA GLN A 60 6.92 -0.95 7.09
C GLN A 60 5.49 -1.32 6.68
N ASP A 61 4.48 -0.67 7.27
CA ASP A 61 3.08 -0.93 6.92
C ASP A 61 2.83 -0.65 5.43
N TYR A 62 3.46 0.38 4.86
CA TYR A 62 3.35 0.67 3.44
C TYR A 62 3.97 -0.43 2.57
N LEU A 63 5.10 -0.97 2.98
CA LEU A 63 5.74 -2.08 2.26
C LEU A 63 4.89 -3.34 2.36
N ASP A 64 4.28 -3.59 3.51
CA ASP A 64 3.38 -4.72 3.71
C ASP A 64 2.15 -4.63 2.80
N VAL A 65 1.62 -3.43 2.59
CA VAL A 65 0.54 -3.20 1.61
C VAL A 65 0.97 -3.67 0.23
N LEU A 66 2.16 -3.28 -0.22
CA LEU A 66 2.66 -3.70 -1.53
C LEU A 66 2.77 -5.21 -1.63
N HIS A 67 3.39 -5.83 -0.64
CA HIS A 67 3.59 -7.29 -0.65
C HIS A 67 2.28 -8.05 -0.64
N PHE A 68 1.37 -7.68 0.24
CA PHE A 68 0.11 -8.41 0.40
C PHE A 68 -0.84 -8.18 -0.78
N THR A 69 -1.09 -6.91 -1.12
CA THR A 69 -2.17 -6.59 -2.07
C THR A 69 -1.80 -6.96 -3.50
N ILE A 70 -0.55 -6.76 -3.90
CA ILE A 70 -0.12 -7.10 -5.26
C ILE A 70 -0.21 -8.61 -5.47
N ARG A 71 0.29 -9.39 -4.53
CA ARG A 71 0.18 -10.86 -4.60
C ARG A 71 -1.27 -11.31 -4.61
N ASP A 72 -2.09 -10.69 -3.79
CA ASP A 72 -3.49 -11.07 -3.68
C ASP A 72 -4.25 -10.83 -5.00
N VAL A 73 -4.11 -9.65 -5.61
CA VAL A 73 -4.79 -9.38 -6.88
C VAL A 73 -4.28 -10.25 -8.02
N MET A 74 -2.98 -10.55 -8.04
CA MET A 74 -2.43 -11.44 -9.06
C MET A 74 -2.93 -12.87 -8.90
N ASN A 75 -3.06 -13.34 -7.67
CA ASN A 75 -3.63 -14.66 -7.39
C ASN A 75 -5.11 -14.72 -7.73
N GLN A 76 -5.88 -13.68 -7.41
CA GLN A 76 -7.30 -13.62 -7.76
C GLN A 76 -7.52 -13.70 -9.27
N ALA A 77 -6.70 -13.01 -10.04
CA ALA A 77 -6.81 -12.97 -11.49
C ALA A 77 -6.05 -14.09 -12.19
N ASN A 78 -5.24 -14.86 -11.47
CA ASN A 78 -4.41 -15.94 -11.99
C ASN A 78 -3.54 -15.47 -13.16
N ILE A 79 -2.82 -14.36 -12.97
CA ILE A 79 -1.95 -13.80 -13.99
C ILE A 79 -0.48 -13.85 -13.55
N SER A 80 0.44 -13.72 -14.50
CA SER A 80 1.86 -13.66 -14.22
C SER A 80 2.34 -12.20 -14.16
N ASN A 81 3.49 -11.98 -13.52
CA ASN A 81 4.08 -10.66 -13.43
C ASN A 81 4.43 -10.05 -14.79
N LYS A 82 4.61 -10.88 -15.81
CA LYS A 82 4.91 -10.43 -17.18
C LYS A 82 3.71 -9.73 -17.83
N GLN A 83 2.52 -9.91 -17.31
CA GLN A 83 1.31 -9.30 -17.84
C GLN A 83 1.04 -7.92 -17.23
N VAL A 84 1.74 -7.55 -16.16
CA VAL A 84 1.62 -6.24 -15.53
C VAL A 84 2.61 -5.29 -16.22
N ILE A 85 2.09 -4.27 -16.90
CA ILE A 85 2.91 -3.35 -17.68
C ILE A 85 3.13 -1.99 -17.02
N GLY A 86 2.44 -1.72 -15.93
CA GLY A 86 2.60 -0.45 -15.24
C GLY A 86 2.05 -0.51 -13.82
N VAL A 87 2.62 0.33 -12.96
CA VAL A 87 2.18 0.49 -11.57
C VAL A 87 2.03 1.98 -11.30
N GLY A 88 0.85 2.39 -10.85
CA GLY A 88 0.60 3.75 -10.43
C GLY A 88 0.37 3.79 -8.93
N VAL A 89 0.78 4.87 -8.29
CA VAL A 89 0.67 5.04 -6.84
C VAL A 89 -0.02 6.37 -6.53
N ASP A 90 -0.97 6.33 -5.61
CA ASP A 90 -1.61 7.50 -5.03
C ASP A 90 -1.48 7.42 -3.52
N PHE A 91 -1.44 8.55 -2.85
CA PHE A 91 -1.23 8.58 -1.40
C PHE A 91 -1.85 9.85 -0.78
N THR A 92 -2.05 9.82 0.54
CA THR A 92 -2.55 10.98 1.27
C THR A 92 -1.54 12.13 1.17
N SER A 93 -2.06 13.33 0.91
CA SER A 93 -1.20 14.50 0.78
C SER A 93 -0.60 14.90 2.12
N CYS A 94 0.60 15.49 2.06
CA CYS A 94 1.32 16.03 3.22
C CYS A 94 1.69 14.99 4.29
N THR A 95 1.67 13.69 3.96
CA THR A 95 2.14 12.65 4.86
C THR A 95 3.65 12.50 4.70
N MET A 96 4.38 12.76 5.76
CA MET A 96 5.84 12.67 5.78
C MET A 96 6.27 11.68 6.84
N LEU A 97 7.23 10.82 6.51
CA LEU A 97 7.75 9.80 7.40
C LEU A 97 9.26 9.96 7.55
N PRO A 98 9.76 10.26 8.76
CA PRO A 98 11.20 10.24 8.98
C PRO A 98 11.70 8.79 8.98
N ILE A 99 12.77 8.56 8.23
CA ILE A 99 13.42 7.24 8.16
C ILE A 99 14.93 7.42 8.31
N LEU A 100 15.60 6.32 8.69
CA LEU A 100 17.06 6.30 8.74
C LEU A 100 17.62 6.12 7.32
N LYS A 101 18.94 6.32 7.17
CA LYS A 101 19.59 6.21 5.85
C LYS A 101 19.40 4.83 5.20
N ASP A 102 19.22 3.79 5.99
CA ASP A 102 19.00 2.42 5.49
C ASP A 102 17.53 2.15 5.16
N GLY A 103 16.64 3.12 5.33
CA GLY A 103 15.22 2.97 5.03
C GLY A 103 14.35 2.50 6.20
N THR A 104 14.92 2.41 7.39
CA THR A 104 14.15 1.96 8.57
C THR A 104 13.61 3.10 9.44
#